data_a40de92c64d2dd1ecc6b1bee98d585d3
#
_entry.id   a40de92c64d2dd1ecc6b1bee98d585d3
#
_cell.length_a   1.000
_cell.length_b   1.000
_cell.length_c   1.000
_cell.angle_alpha   90.00
_cell.angle_beta   90.00
_cell.angle_gamma   90.00
#
_symmetry.space_group_name_H-M   'P 1'
#
loop_
_entity.id
_entity.type
_entity.pdbx_description
1 polymer ?
#
loop_
_entity_poly.entity_id
_entity_poly.type
_entity_poly.pdbx_seq_one_letter_code
_entity_poly.pdbx_strand_id
1 'polypeptide(L)'
;KAGILREDTPAVLGKLSPSARKVVLSVAKGKGSRVWEMDRELRWEECPEGRISFLLPGISLERIKVRMQGEFQRHNALLALAASWIVASSRGVTERNFARAARLALGEASWPGRYAPLPGKRNTGAWVDGAHNPAAAGALARELAKRRSGGRTERIVALWSMLVDKDIAGFLREIASVVDGVVAYPMEVDRAAKLPVLSAALRKEGIRYREAKNFADGWAIARRWAGKKGMTIVCGSLMAAADAYRFRGGRVG
;
A
#
# COMPACT_ATOMS: atom_id res chain seq x y z
N LYS A 1 15.92 -12.08 -3.68
CA LYS A 1 15.91 -10.65 -4.07
C LYS A 1 17.31 -10.03 -4.10
N ALA A 2 18.29 -10.54 -3.34
CA ALA A 2 19.68 -10.04 -3.36
C ALA A 2 20.35 -10.11 -4.74
N GLY A 3 19.89 -10.99 -5.63
CA GLY A 3 20.41 -11.12 -7.00
C GLY A 3 20.25 -9.89 -7.91
N ILE A 4 19.49 -8.86 -7.49
CA ILE A 4 19.41 -7.60 -8.23
C ILE A 4 20.62 -6.67 -8.00
N LEU A 5 21.38 -6.91 -6.93
CA LEU A 5 22.56 -6.11 -6.61
C LEU A 5 23.64 -6.29 -7.69
N ARG A 6 24.25 -5.19 -8.10
CA ARG A 6 25.32 -5.13 -9.11
C ARG A 6 26.60 -4.60 -8.48
N GLU A 7 27.74 -4.92 -9.08
CA GLU A 7 29.04 -4.42 -8.66
C GLU A 7 29.06 -2.88 -8.66
N ASP A 8 29.66 -2.32 -7.62
CA ASP A 8 29.85 -0.88 -7.38
C ASP A 8 28.60 -0.01 -7.53
N THR A 9 27.41 -0.64 -7.49
CA THR A 9 26.15 0.07 -7.64
C THR A 9 25.51 0.28 -6.27
N PRO A 10 25.19 1.54 -5.87
CA PRO A 10 24.54 1.81 -4.61
C PRO A 10 23.19 1.12 -4.47
N ALA A 11 22.86 0.66 -3.27
CA ALA A 11 21.60 -0.01 -2.94
C ALA A 11 20.83 0.74 -1.86
N VAL A 12 19.53 0.89 -2.07
CA VAL A 12 18.59 1.45 -1.09
C VAL A 12 17.72 0.34 -0.54
N LEU A 13 17.71 0.16 0.78
CA LEU A 13 17.01 -0.91 1.45
C LEU A 13 15.89 -0.38 2.35
N GLY A 14 14.67 -0.87 2.13
CA GLY A 14 13.57 -0.77 3.07
C GLY A 14 13.74 -1.72 4.27
N LYS A 15 12.71 -1.78 5.12
CA LYS A 15 12.69 -2.71 6.25
C LYS A 15 12.73 -4.16 5.76
N LEU A 16 13.67 -4.93 6.29
CA LEU A 16 13.86 -6.35 6.02
C LEU A 16 13.82 -7.14 7.33
N SER A 17 13.43 -8.42 7.25
CA SER A 17 13.64 -9.34 8.38
C SER A 17 15.15 -9.50 8.66
N PRO A 18 15.55 -9.79 9.91
CA PRO A 18 16.98 -9.94 10.26
C PRO A 18 17.72 -10.92 9.34
N SER A 19 17.10 -12.06 9.02
CA SER A 19 17.68 -13.08 8.13
C SER A 19 17.85 -12.57 6.71
N ALA A 20 16.83 -11.93 6.13
CA ALA A 20 16.90 -11.35 4.78
C ALA A 20 17.94 -10.22 4.72
N ARG A 21 17.99 -9.36 5.75
CA ARG A 21 18.97 -8.28 5.86
C ARG A 21 20.40 -8.82 5.84
N LYS A 22 20.70 -9.85 6.65
CA LYS A 22 22.02 -10.48 6.71
C LYS A 22 22.49 -10.94 5.32
N VAL A 23 21.60 -11.62 4.58
CA VAL A 23 21.90 -12.10 3.21
C VAL A 23 22.16 -10.94 2.26
N VAL A 24 21.28 -9.94 2.25
CA VAL A 24 21.40 -8.78 1.33
C VAL A 24 22.68 -8.00 1.60
N LEU A 25 23.01 -7.74 2.86
CA LEU A 25 24.25 -7.02 3.23
C LEU A 25 25.51 -7.82 2.90
N SER A 26 25.51 -9.14 3.07
CA SER A 26 26.63 -10.00 2.68
C SER A 26 26.89 -9.92 1.18
N VAL A 27 25.82 -10.02 0.36
CA VAL A 27 25.94 -9.91 -1.10
C VAL A 27 26.38 -8.51 -1.51
N ALA A 28 25.83 -7.45 -0.89
CA ALA A 28 26.23 -6.07 -1.18
C ALA A 28 27.70 -5.83 -0.89
N LYS A 29 28.22 -6.33 0.26
CA LYS A 29 29.63 -6.26 0.60
C LYS A 29 30.52 -6.96 -0.43
N GLY A 30 30.14 -8.17 -0.86
CA GLY A 30 30.89 -8.91 -1.88
C GLY A 30 30.90 -8.24 -3.25
N LYS A 31 29.96 -7.32 -3.51
CA LYS A 31 29.85 -6.55 -4.76
C LYS A 31 30.35 -5.10 -4.65
N GLY A 32 30.97 -4.71 -3.52
CA GLY A 32 31.40 -3.31 -3.32
C GLY A 32 30.24 -2.29 -3.26
N SER A 33 29.00 -2.75 -3.17
CA SER A 33 27.82 -1.90 -3.20
C SER A 33 27.66 -1.15 -1.88
N ARG A 34 27.66 0.20 -1.92
CA ARG A 34 27.27 1.02 -0.77
C ARG A 34 25.78 0.87 -0.49
N VAL A 35 25.43 0.62 0.77
CA VAL A 35 24.03 0.40 1.18
C VAL A 35 23.53 1.57 2.01
N TRP A 36 22.31 2.04 1.71
CA TRP A 36 21.56 3.00 2.51
C TRP A 36 20.29 2.32 3.03
N GLU A 37 20.18 2.26 4.36
CA GLU A 37 19.12 1.51 5.01
C GLU A 37 18.12 2.43 5.70
N MET A 38 16.83 2.08 5.59
CA MET A 38 15.78 2.71 6.38
C MET A 38 16.01 2.48 7.88
N ASP A 39 15.68 3.48 8.69
CA ASP A 39 15.88 3.56 10.15
C ASP A 39 17.38 3.64 10.57
N ARG A 40 18.28 3.80 9.60
CA ARG A 40 19.70 4.04 9.81
C ARG A 40 20.11 5.36 9.15
N GLU A 41 20.60 5.29 7.91
CA GLU A 41 20.96 6.47 7.13
C GLU A 41 19.76 7.21 6.55
N LEU A 42 18.64 6.49 6.38
CA LEU A 42 17.39 7.01 5.82
C LEU A 42 16.33 7.11 6.91
N ARG A 43 15.83 8.31 7.17
CA ARG A 43 14.82 8.57 8.20
C ARG A 43 13.74 9.52 7.69
N TRP A 44 12.60 9.48 8.32
CA TRP A 44 11.54 10.46 8.12
C TRP A 44 10.87 10.78 9.46
N GLU A 45 10.33 11.99 9.57
CA GLU A 45 9.66 12.51 10.76
C GLU A 45 8.36 13.19 10.38
N GLU A 46 7.33 13.02 11.20
CA GLU A 46 6.10 13.81 11.07
C GLU A 46 6.32 15.22 11.61
N CYS A 47 5.93 16.20 10.81
CA CYS A 47 5.89 17.59 11.19
C CYS A 47 4.44 18.05 11.41
N PRO A 48 4.23 19.19 12.07
CA PRO A 48 2.90 19.81 12.15
C PRO A 48 2.23 19.93 10.77
N GLU A 49 0.89 19.99 10.76
CA GLU A 49 0.06 20.07 9.56
C GLU A 49 0.15 18.84 8.63
N GLY A 50 0.58 17.68 9.15
CA GLY A 50 0.69 16.45 8.38
C GLY A 50 1.77 16.49 7.29
N ARG A 51 2.76 17.37 7.46
CA ARG A 51 3.95 17.41 6.61
C ARG A 51 4.99 16.41 7.10
N ILE A 52 5.92 16.06 6.24
CA ILE A 52 6.96 15.07 6.49
C ILE A 52 8.33 15.67 6.19
N SER A 53 9.28 15.49 7.09
CA SER A 53 10.69 15.72 6.81
C SER A 53 11.40 14.41 6.51
N PHE A 54 12.30 14.44 5.54
CA PHE A 54 13.08 13.27 5.11
C PHE A 54 14.56 13.58 5.27
N LEU A 55 15.29 12.72 5.98
CA LEU A 55 16.72 12.78 6.11
C LEU A 55 17.36 11.69 5.23
N LEU A 56 18.22 12.13 4.32
CA LEU A 56 18.98 11.29 3.40
C LEU A 56 20.48 11.65 3.58
N PRO A 57 21.42 10.78 3.23
CA PRO A 57 22.82 11.10 3.27
C PRO A 57 23.16 12.33 2.39
N GLY A 58 23.60 13.39 3.05
CA GLY A 58 23.99 14.65 2.40
C GLY A 58 22.88 15.63 2.09
N ILE A 59 21.60 15.32 2.40
CA ILE A 59 20.50 16.25 2.18
C ILE A 59 19.35 16.06 3.19
N SER A 60 18.77 17.15 3.67
CA SER A 60 17.53 17.18 4.44
C SER A 60 16.41 17.85 3.63
N LEU A 61 15.28 17.19 3.55
CA LEU A 61 14.08 17.68 2.86
C LEU A 61 13.00 17.97 3.90
N GLU A 62 12.82 19.24 4.24
CA GLU A 62 11.95 19.63 5.35
C GLU A 62 10.52 19.93 4.93
N ARG A 63 9.55 19.53 5.78
CA ARG A 63 8.14 19.91 5.71
C ARG A 63 7.49 19.65 4.34
N ILE A 64 7.75 18.50 3.74
CA ILE A 64 7.20 18.09 2.45
C ILE A 64 5.73 17.63 2.63
N LYS A 65 4.84 18.07 1.75
CA LYS A 65 3.50 17.52 1.63
C LYS A 65 3.56 16.22 0.81
N VAL A 66 3.19 15.10 1.40
CA VAL A 66 3.05 13.82 0.70
C VAL A 66 1.56 13.58 0.42
N ARG A 67 1.18 13.59 -0.85
CA ARG A 67 -0.23 13.43 -1.26
C ARG A 67 -0.76 12.01 -1.05
N MET A 68 0.07 11.00 -1.31
CA MET A 68 -0.32 9.60 -1.12
C MET A 68 -0.52 9.29 0.35
N GLN A 69 -1.65 8.67 0.69
CA GLN A 69 -2.04 8.42 2.07
C GLN A 69 -1.52 7.07 2.58
N GLY A 70 -1.33 6.99 3.89
CA GLY A 70 -0.82 5.80 4.59
C GLY A 70 0.64 5.91 4.97
N GLU A 71 0.98 5.39 6.16
CA GLU A 71 2.35 5.41 6.69
C GLU A 71 3.33 4.68 5.76
N PHE A 72 2.91 3.57 5.17
CA PHE A 72 3.74 2.84 4.20
C PHE A 72 4.09 3.67 2.95
N GLN A 73 3.29 4.71 2.61
CA GLN A 73 3.64 5.62 1.52
C GLN A 73 4.76 6.59 1.90
N ARG A 74 4.91 6.91 3.19
CA ARG A 74 6.05 7.67 3.69
C ARG A 74 7.35 6.87 3.56
N HIS A 75 7.29 5.57 3.87
CA HIS A 75 8.40 4.64 3.63
C HIS A 75 8.75 4.57 2.14
N ASN A 76 7.74 4.42 1.27
CA ASN A 76 7.95 4.39 -0.18
C ASN A 76 8.55 5.71 -0.70
N ALA A 77 8.04 6.85 -0.21
CA ALA A 77 8.58 8.17 -0.55
C ALA A 77 10.04 8.32 -0.13
N LEU A 78 10.40 7.90 1.09
CA LEU A 78 11.79 7.91 1.57
C LEU A 78 12.73 7.11 0.66
N LEU A 79 12.34 5.88 0.31
CA LEU A 79 13.13 5.03 -0.58
C LEU A 79 13.24 5.60 -2.00
N ALA A 80 12.15 6.14 -2.53
CA ALA A 80 12.14 6.79 -3.83
C ALA A 80 13.03 8.04 -3.86
N LEU A 81 12.95 8.88 -2.81
CA LEU A 81 13.81 10.06 -2.66
C LEU A 81 15.29 9.67 -2.57
N ALA A 82 15.62 8.64 -1.76
CA ALA A 82 16.99 8.17 -1.61
C ALA A 82 17.56 7.65 -2.95
N ALA A 83 16.83 6.80 -3.65
CA ALA A 83 17.24 6.30 -4.96
C ALA A 83 17.40 7.42 -6.00
N SER A 84 16.43 8.36 -6.03
CA SER A 84 16.47 9.50 -6.93
C SER A 84 17.63 10.46 -6.61
N TRP A 85 17.92 10.67 -5.32
CA TRP A 85 19.04 11.52 -4.89
C TRP A 85 20.40 10.95 -5.28
N ILE A 86 20.60 9.63 -5.12
CA ILE A 86 21.81 8.96 -5.58
C ILE A 86 22.07 9.25 -7.07
N VAL A 87 21.03 9.09 -7.90
CA VAL A 87 21.14 9.33 -9.35
C VAL A 87 21.30 10.81 -9.67
N ALA A 88 20.55 11.69 -9.01
CA ALA A 88 20.58 13.12 -9.28
C ALA A 88 21.93 13.74 -8.89
N SER A 89 22.45 13.41 -7.71
CA SER A 89 23.72 13.91 -7.21
C SER A 89 24.91 13.47 -8.07
N SER A 90 24.91 12.21 -8.55
CA SER A 90 25.94 11.72 -9.45
C SER A 90 25.95 12.43 -10.83
N ARG A 91 24.85 13.12 -11.16
CA ARG A 91 24.72 13.93 -12.38
C ARG A 91 24.89 15.45 -12.12
N GLY A 92 25.38 15.85 -10.96
CA GLY A 92 25.63 17.24 -10.61
C GLY A 92 24.37 18.07 -10.29
N VAL A 93 23.23 17.42 -10.02
CA VAL A 93 22.03 18.15 -9.56
C VAL A 93 22.25 18.67 -8.16
N THR A 94 22.06 19.97 -7.96
CA THR A 94 22.23 20.62 -6.65
C THR A 94 21.11 20.22 -5.68
N GLU A 95 21.39 20.22 -4.37
CA GLU A 95 20.39 19.95 -3.31
C GLU A 95 19.15 20.82 -3.45
N ARG A 96 19.33 22.11 -3.75
CA ARG A 96 18.22 23.08 -3.94
C ARG A 96 17.29 22.64 -5.07
N ASN A 97 17.84 22.26 -6.20
CA ASN A 97 17.04 21.83 -7.37
C ASN A 97 16.35 20.51 -7.09
N PHE A 98 17.04 19.57 -6.44
CA PHE A 98 16.44 18.30 -6.03
C PHE A 98 15.31 18.52 -5.03
N ALA A 99 15.51 19.33 -3.99
CA ALA A 99 14.48 19.63 -2.99
C ALA A 99 13.22 20.25 -3.61
N ARG A 100 13.40 21.16 -4.59
CA ARG A 100 12.26 21.74 -5.35
C ARG A 100 11.50 20.67 -6.13
N ALA A 101 12.19 19.81 -6.87
CA ALA A 101 11.59 18.73 -7.64
C ALA A 101 10.87 17.71 -6.73
N ALA A 102 11.50 17.32 -5.62
CA ALA A 102 10.92 16.41 -4.64
C ALA A 102 9.61 16.95 -4.03
N ARG A 103 9.55 18.25 -3.71
CA ARG A 103 8.32 18.90 -3.20
C ARG A 103 7.16 18.81 -4.20
N LEU A 104 7.43 19.10 -5.46
CA LEU A 104 6.42 19.02 -6.53
C LEU A 104 5.98 17.57 -6.73
N ALA A 105 6.93 16.66 -6.92
CA ALA A 105 6.66 15.25 -7.19
C ALA A 105 5.84 14.59 -6.08
N LEU A 106 6.21 14.74 -4.81
CA LEU A 106 5.49 14.14 -3.69
C LEU A 106 4.14 14.82 -3.42
N GLY A 107 4.04 16.12 -3.71
CA GLY A 107 2.79 16.88 -3.61
C GLY A 107 1.75 16.50 -4.66
N GLU A 108 2.16 15.97 -5.80
CA GLU A 108 1.31 15.59 -6.92
C GLU A 108 1.18 14.08 -7.12
N ALA A 109 2.11 13.29 -6.58
CA ALA A 109 2.15 11.85 -6.73
C ALA A 109 0.80 11.21 -6.39
N SER A 110 0.32 10.37 -7.27
CA SER A 110 -0.87 9.54 -7.06
C SER A 110 -0.67 8.22 -7.79
N TRP A 111 -1.16 7.14 -7.19
CA TRP A 111 -1.12 5.82 -7.81
C TRP A 111 -2.42 5.10 -7.57
N PRO A 112 -3.16 4.71 -8.61
CA PRO A 112 -4.40 3.96 -8.48
C PRO A 112 -4.21 2.67 -7.66
N GLY A 113 -5.15 2.37 -6.76
CA GLY A 113 -5.09 1.15 -5.95
C GLY A 113 -4.02 1.12 -4.86
N ARG A 114 -3.55 2.29 -4.41
CA ARG A 114 -2.61 2.41 -3.28
C ARG A 114 -3.21 3.28 -2.18
N TYR A 115 -4.11 2.67 -1.40
CA TYR A 115 -4.87 3.29 -0.32
C TYR A 115 -5.43 4.66 -0.73
N ALA A 116 -6.21 4.65 -1.79
CA ALA A 116 -6.75 5.85 -2.40
C ALA A 116 -8.28 5.85 -2.38
N PRO A 117 -8.93 7.02 -2.25
CA PRO A 117 -10.36 7.10 -2.42
C PRO A 117 -10.73 6.70 -3.86
N LEU A 118 -11.80 5.92 -4.00
CA LEU A 118 -12.28 5.54 -5.31
C LEU A 118 -12.95 6.76 -5.97
N PRO A 119 -12.57 7.14 -7.19
CA PRO A 119 -13.15 8.29 -7.89
C PRO A 119 -14.66 8.20 -8.03
N GLY A 120 -15.35 9.36 -7.97
CA GLY A 120 -16.80 9.44 -8.16
C GLY A 120 -17.36 10.81 -7.82
N LYS A 121 -18.58 11.09 -8.31
CA LYS A 121 -19.26 12.39 -8.16
C LYS A 121 -19.61 12.77 -6.70
N ARG A 122 -19.58 11.81 -5.77
CA ARG A 122 -19.79 12.01 -4.32
C ARG A 122 -18.70 11.30 -3.56
N ASN A 123 -18.25 11.85 -2.44
CA ASN A 123 -17.38 11.15 -1.50
C ASN A 123 -18.16 9.96 -0.93
N THR A 124 -17.98 8.81 -1.55
CA THR A 124 -18.79 7.62 -1.28
C THR A 124 -18.32 6.83 -0.06
N GLY A 125 -17.27 7.28 0.66
CA GLY A 125 -16.64 6.48 1.70
C GLY A 125 -16.03 5.17 1.15
N ALA A 126 -15.70 5.14 -0.14
CA ALA A 126 -15.12 3.99 -0.81
C ALA A 126 -13.64 4.20 -1.09
N TRP A 127 -12.84 3.19 -0.78
CA TRP A 127 -11.40 3.21 -0.90
C TRP A 127 -10.91 1.97 -1.62
N VAL A 128 -9.73 2.05 -2.18
CA VAL A 128 -9.10 0.95 -2.92
C VAL A 128 -7.66 0.78 -2.47
N ASP A 129 -7.25 -0.45 -2.20
CA ASP A 129 -5.87 -0.82 -1.97
C ASP A 129 -5.54 -2.17 -2.61
N GLY A 130 -4.41 -2.25 -3.28
CA GLY A 130 -3.92 -3.48 -3.94
C GLY A 130 -3.20 -4.45 -3.01
N ALA A 131 -3.36 -4.35 -1.69
CA ALA A 131 -2.80 -5.30 -0.74
C ALA A 131 -3.19 -6.74 -1.10
N HIS A 132 -2.21 -7.64 -1.18
CA HIS A 132 -2.40 -9.01 -1.67
C HIS A 132 -1.49 -10.04 -0.98
N ASN A 133 -0.88 -9.69 0.14
CA ASN A 133 -0.09 -10.55 1.00
C ASN A 133 -0.21 -10.10 2.46
N PRO A 134 0.18 -10.92 3.45
CA PRO A 134 0.01 -10.59 4.87
C PRO A 134 0.68 -9.27 5.27
N ALA A 135 1.90 -8.99 4.81
CA ALA A 135 2.60 -7.76 5.14
C ALA A 135 1.86 -6.49 4.66
N ALA A 136 1.35 -6.52 3.42
CA ALA A 136 0.54 -5.44 2.87
C ALA A 136 -0.82 -5.34 3.56
N ALA A 137 -1.45 -6.47 3.90
CA ALA A 137 -2.70 -6.52 4.65
C ALA A 137 -2.55 -5.89 6.04
N GLY A 138 -1.46 -6.21 6.77
CA GLY A 138 -1.15 -5.61 8.06
C GLY A 138 -0.92 -4.09 7.97
N ALA A 139 -0.25 -3.62 6.90
CA ALA A 139 -0.10 -2.19 6.66
C ALA A 139 -1.46 -1.51 6.39
N LEU A 140 -2.31 -2.13 5.57
CA LEU A 140 -3.67 -1.67 5.33
C LEU A 140 -4.51 -1.67 6.62
N ALA A 141 -4.43 -2.72 7.42
CA ALA A 141 -5.16 -2.85 8.68
C ALA A 141 -4.82 -1.70 9.65
N ARG A 142 -3.55 -1.33 9.78
CA ARG A 142 -3.14 -0.18 10.59
C ARG A 142 -3.78 1.13 10.13
N GLU A 143 -3.86 1.38 8.83
CA GLU A 143 -4.50 2.58 8.30
C GLU A 143 -6.02 2.58 8.50
N LEU A 144 -6.66 1.43 8.37
CA LEU A 144 -8.09 1.27 8.66
C LEU A 144 -8.38 1.49 10.15
N ALA A 145 -7.54 0.97 11.05
CA ALA A 145 -7.64 1.19 12.49
C ALA A 145 -7.50 2.68 12.86
N LYS A 146 -6.51 3.38 12.30
CA LYS A 146 -6.34 4.84 12.49
C LYS A 146 -7.57 5.62 12.02
N ARG A 147 -8.20 5.20 10.94
CA ARG A 147 -9.42 5.85 10.42
C ARG A 147 -10.61 5.63 11.33
N ARG A 148 -10.74 4.45 11.93
CA ARG A 148 -11.79 4.11 12.90
C ARG A 148 -11.61 4.89 14.21
N SER A 149 -10.42 4.85 14.81
CA SER A 149 -10.12 5.56 16.06
C SER A 149 -10.24 7.08 15.93
N GLY A 150 -9.99 7.63 14.76
CA GLY A 150 -10.19 9.05 14.45
C GLY A 150 -11.65 9.45 14.19
N GLY A 151 -12.63 8.58 14.44
CA GLY A 151 -14.06 8.87 14.26
C GLY A 151 -14.52 9.09 12.82
N ARG A 152 -13.68 8.74 11.84
CA ARG A 152 -13.94 9.01 10.41
C ARG A 152 -14.84 7.98 9.75
N THR A 153 -15.10 6.87 10.41
CA THR A 153 -15.99 5.81 9.92
C THR A 153 -16.53 4.94 11.06
N GLU A 154 -17.81 4.61 11.00
CA GLU A 154 -18.49 3.76 12.00
C GLU A 154 -18.33 2.28 11.67
N ARG A 155 -18.26 1.93 10.40
CA ARG A 155 -18.19 0.53 9.93
C ARG A 155 -17.28 0.41 8.72
N ILE A 156 -16.47 -0.64 8.69
CA ILE A 156 -15.56 -0.94 7.57
C ILE A 156 -15.95 -2.30 6.98
N VAL A 157 -16.34 -2.32 5.71
CA VAL A 157 -16.66 -3.54 4.98
C VAL A 157 -15.66 -3.70 3.84
N ALA A 158 -14.97 -4.84 3.80
CA ALA A 158 -14.08 -5.17 2.68
C ALA A 158 -14.87 -5.81 1.54
N LEU A 159 -14.72 -5.29 0.32
CA LEU A 159 -15.06 -5.99 -0.92
C LEU A 159 -13.77 -6.65 -1.41
N TRP A 160 -13.73 -7.97 -1.40
CA TRP A 160 -12.48 -8.69 -1.40
C TRP A 160 -12.47 -9.88 -2.37
N SER A 161 -11.36 -10.03 -3.06
CA SER A 161 -11.00 -11.21 -3.83
C SER A 161 -9.49 -11.35 -3.93
N MET A 162 -8.97 -12.57 -4.07
CA MET A 162 -7.54 -12.84 -4.15
C MET A 162 -7.18 -13.84 -5.24
N LEU A 163 -5.91 -13.88 -5.59
CA LEU A 163 -5.36 -14.91 -6.46
C LEU A 163 -5.04 -16.17 -5.64
N VAL A 164 -5.18 -17.35 -6.26
CA VAL A 164 -5.05 -18.67 -5.60
C VAL A 164 -3.62 -18.93 -5.08
N ASP A 165 -2.61 -18.33 -5.68
CA ASP A 165 -1.20 -18.49 -5.31
C ASP A 165 -0.75 -17.60 -4.13
N LYS A 166 -1.67 -16.85 -3.52
CA LYS A 166 -1.37 -15.96 -2.40
C LYS A 166 -1.72 -16.59 -1.06
N ASP A 167 -1.07 -16.10 0.01
CA ASP A 167 -1.39 -16.49 1.38
C ASP A 167 -2.71 -15.83 1.82
N ILE A 168 -3.81 -16.48 1.44
CA ILE A 168 -5.18 -16.04 1.73
C ILE A 168 -5.44 -15.99 3.24
N ALA A 169 -5.04 -17.02 3.97
CA ALA A 169 -5.25 -17.11 5.41
C ALA A 169 -4.45 -16.03 6.17
N GLY A 170 -3.17 -15.87 5.82
CA GLY A 170 -2.34 -14.81 6.39
C GLY A 170 -2.89 -13.41 6.12
N PHE A 171 -3.40 -13.14 4.91
CA PHE A 171 -4.06 -11.89 4.59
C PHE A 171 -5.30 -11.65 5.48
N LEU A 172 -6.17 -12.64 5.62
CA LEU A 172 -7.41 -12.52 6.38
C LEU A 172 -7.16 -12.30 7.87
N ARG A 173 -6.18 -12.98 8.47
CA ARG A 173 -5.80 -12.76 9.87
C ARG A 173 -5.40 -11.33 10.17
N GLU A 174 -4.70 -10.68 9.24
CA GLU A 174 -4.28 -9.28 9.40
C GLU A 174 -5.44 -8.30 9.39
N ILE A 175 -6.48 -8.52 8.56
CA ILE A 175 -7.60 -7.58 8.44
C ILE A 175 -8.76 -7.90 9.37
N ALA A 176 -8.82 -9.10 9.94
CA ALA A 176 -9.96 -9.61 10.70
C ALA A 176 -10.42 -8.66 11.83
N SER A 177 -9.46 -8.08 12.57
CA SER A 177 -9.74 -7.20 13.71
C SER A 177 -10.22 -5.80 13.33
N VAL A 178 -10.08 -5.40 12.07
CA VAL A 178 -10.37 -4.01 11.63
C VAL A 178 -11.54 -3.91 10.66
N VAL A 179 -12.07 -5.03 10.15
CA VAL A 179 -13.25 -5.04 9.29
C VAL A 179 -14.47 -5.58 10.05
N ASP A 180 -15.65 -5.01 9.81
CA ASP A 180 -16.93 -5.48 10.39
C ASP A 180 -17.53 -6.60 9.53
N GLY A 181 -16.97 -6.83 8.36
CA GLY A 181 -17.31 -7.91 7.49
C GLY A 181 -16.65 -7.83 6.13
N VAL A 182 -16.73 -8.94 5.41
CA VAL A 182 -16.15 -9.12 4.08
C VAL A 182 -17.21 -9.53 3.10
N VAL A 183 -17.21 -8.93 1.91
CA VAL A 183 -17.99 -9.43 0.77
C VAL A 183 -17.00 -10.06 -0.20
N ALA A 184 -17.08 -11.37 -0.35
CA ALA A 184 -16.25 -12.13 -1.28
C ALA A 184 -16.91 -12.20 -2.66
N TYR A 185 -16.16 -12.01 -3.73
CA TYR A 185 -16.63 -12.14 -5.10
C TYR A 185 -15.57 -12.83 -5.98
N PRO A 186 -15.95 -13.55 -7.03
CA PRO A 186 -15.02 -14.13 -8.00
C PRO A 186 -14.53 -13.04 -8.97
N MET A 187 -13.19 -12.88 -9.12
CA MET A 187 -12.62 -12.08 -10.21
C MET A 187 -12.60 -12.86 -11.52
N GLU A 188 -12.74 -12.16 -12.65
CA GLU A 188 -12.70 -12.74 -14.00
C GLU A 188 -11.26 -12.80 -14.54
N VAL A 189 -10.39 -13.54 -13.82
CA VAL A 189 -8.99 -13.81 -14.24
C VAL A 189 -8.64 -15.26 -13.91
N ASP A 190 -7.83 -15.91 -14.75
CA ASP A 190 -7.54 -17.36 -14.65
C ASP A 190 -6.98 -17.80 -13.29
N ARG A 191 -6.19 -16.93 -12.65
CA ARG A 191 -5.57 -17.21 -11.36
C ARG A 191 -6.40 -16.76 -10.16
N ALA A 192 -7.64 -16.35 -10.35
CA ALA A 192 -8.52 -15.97 -9.24
C ALA A 192 -8.87 -17.19 -8.37
N ALA A 193 -8.84 -17.01 -7.07
CA ALA A 193 -9.39 -17.98 -6.16
C ALA A 193 -10.91 -18.07 -6.36
N LYS A 194 -11.43 -19.30 -6.52
CA LYS A 194 -12.86 -19.54 -6.69
C LYS A 194 -13.62 -19.19 -5.42
N LEU A 195 -14.87 -18.75 -5.56
CA LEU A 195 -15.70 -18.31 -4.44
C LEU A 195 -15.79 -19.34 -3.29
N PRO A 196 -15.94 -20.67 -3.51
CA PRO A 196 -15.92 -21.63 -2.42
C PRO A 196 -14.62 -21.65 -1.61
N VAL A 197 -13.46 -21.41 -2.25
CA VAL A 197 -12.16 -21.32 -1.58
C VAL A 197 -12.08 -20.07 -0.70
N LEU A 198 -12.54 -18.92 -1.23
CA LEU A 198 -12.58 -17.66 -0.49
C LEU A 198 -13.50 -17.77 0.73
N SER A 199 -14.69 -18.34 0.56
CA SER A 199 -15.68 -18.50 1.62
C SER A 199 -15.23 -19.49 2.70
N ALA A 200 -14.56 -20.58 2.31
CA ALA A 200 -13.97 -21.52 3.25
C ALA A 200 -12.89 -20.87 4.13
N ALA A 201 -12.05 -20.04 3.52
CA ALA A 201 -11.01 -19.29 4.25
C ALA A 201 -11.65 -18.29 5.24
N LEU A 202 -12.65 -17.52 4.84
CA LEU A 202 -13.37 -16.57 5.71
C LEU A 202 -14.04 -17.29 6.90
N ARG A 203 -14.66 -18.43 6.68
CA ARG A 203 -15.25 -19.25 7.76
C ARG A 203 -14.19 -19.73 8.74
N LYS A 204 -13.07 -20.22 8.23
CA LYS A 204 -11.95 -20.73 9.06
C LYS A 204 -11.39 -19.65 9.96
N GLU A 205 -11.26 -18.43 9.47
CA GLU A 205 -10.76 -17.28 10.25
C GLU A 205 -11.87 -16.58 11.08
N GLY A 206 -13.10 -17.14 11.13
CA GLY A 206 -14.20 -16.60 11.92
C GLY A 206 -14.69 -15.22 11.47
N ILE A 207 -14.41 -14.82 10.24
CA ILE A 207 -14.78 -13.51 9.71
C ILE A 207 -16.22 -13.52 9.22
N ARG A 208 -17.02 -12.56 9.66
CA ARG A 208 -18.38 -12.35 9.14
C ARG A 208 -18.33 -12.00 7.67
N TYR A 209 -19.04 -12.73 6.81
CA TYR A 209 -18.96 -12.50 5.37
C TYR A 209 -20.29 -12.65 4.63
N ARG A 210 -20.32 -12.19 3.39
CA ARG A 210 -21.33 -12.45 2.37
C ARG A 210 -20.67 -12.82 1.05
N GLU A 211 -21.36 -13.54 0.23
CA GLU A 211 -20.93 -13.89 -1.12
C GLU A 211 -21.63 -13.02 -2.15
N ALA A 212 -20.94 -12.74 -3.24
CA ALA A 212 -21.47 -11.99 -4.37
C ALA A 212 -21.16 -12.71 -5.69
N LYS A 213 -22.03 -12.55 -6.68
CA LYS A 213 -21.91 -13.19 -7.99
C LYS A 213 -20.79 -12.59 -8.84
N ASN A 214 -20.56 -11.30 -8.69
CA ASN A 214 -19.54 -10.53 -9.40
C ASN A 214 -19.21 -9.23 -8.63
N PHE A 215 -18.32 -8.41 -9.18
CA PHE A 215 -17.93 -7.15 -8.55
C PHE A 215 -19.10 -6.19 -8.32
N ALA A 216 -20.01 -6.03 -9.30
CA ALA A 216 -21.14 -5.09 -9.22
C ALA A 216 -22.12 -5.46 -8.09
N ASP A 217 -22.46 -6.76 -8.00
CA ASP A 217 -23.28 -7.30 -6.91
C ASP A 217 -22.58 -7.12 -5.56
N GLY A 218 -21.30 -7.50 -5.49
CA GLY A 218 -20.48 -7.32 -4.29
C GLY A 218 -20.38 -5.87 -3.83
N TRP A 219 -20.26 -4.95 -4.77
CA TRP A 219 -20.28 -3.52 -4.50
C TRP A 219 -21.59 -3.07 -3.85
N ALA A 220 -22.73 -3.48 -4.42
CA ALA A 220 -24.04 -3.13 -3.88
C ALA A 220 -24.23 -3.68 -2.46
N ILE A 221 -23.83 -4.94 -2.21
CA ILE A 221 -23.88 -5.58 -0.90
C ILE A 221 -22.97 -4.85 0.10
N ALA A 222 -21.70 -4.61 -0.25
CA ALA A 222 -20.73 -3.98 0.62
C ALA A 222 -21.13 -2.55 1.00
N ARG A 223 -21.62 -1.77 0.03
CA ARG A 223 -22.10 -0.40 0.28
C ARG A 223 -23.31 -0.34 1.19
N ARG A 224 -24.27 -1.25 0.99
CA ARG A 224 -25.45 -1.35 1.87
C ARG A 224 -25.06 -1.77 3.28
N TRP A 225 -24.12 -2.72 3.39
CA TRP A 225 -23.65 -3.20 4.69
C TRP A 225 -22.84 -2.16 5.45
N ALA A 226 -21.96 -1.43 4.77
CA ALA A 226 -21.20 -0.33 5.36
C ALA A 226 -22.11 0.81 5.84
N GLY A 227 -23.20 1.12 5.12
CA GLY A 227 -24.12 2.20 5.44
C GLY A 227 -23.58 3.58 5.04
N LYS A 228 -24.34 4.63 5.36
CA LYS A 228 -24.03 6.01 4.94
C LYS A 228 -22.73 6.56 5.55
N LYS A 229 -22.45 6.26 6.82
CA LYS A 229 -21.26 6.70 7.57
C LYS A 229 -20.13 5.68 7.57
N GLY A 230 -20.34 4.51 6.95
CA GLY A 230 -19.36 3.46 6.85
C GLY A 230 -18.46 3.60 5.62
N MET A 231 -17.41 2.79 5.64
CA MET A 231 -16.40 2.70 4.59
C MET A 231 -16.46 1.35 3.89
N THR A 232 -16.33 1.36 2.56
CA THR A 232 -16.03 0.16 1.79
C THR A 232 -14.59 0.22 1.31
N ILE A 233 -13.80 -0.82 1.61
CA ILE A 233 -12.44 -0.97 1.09
C ILE A 233 -12.39 -2.11 0.09
N VAL A 234 -12.01 -1.83 -1.15
CA VAL A 234 -11.72 -2.87 -2.15
C VAL A 234 -10.28 -3.30 -1.99
N CYS A 235 -10.00 -4.58 -1.75
CA CYS A 235 -8.66 -5.08 -1.50
C CYS A 235 -8.50 -6.57 -1.86
N GLY A 236 -7.28 -7.11 -1.65
CA GLY A 236 -6.92 -8.51 -1.87
C GLY A 236 -6.14 -8.75 -3.17
N SER A 237 -6.21 -7.83 -4.13
CA SER A 237 -5.46 -7.93 -5.39
C SER A 237 -5.41 -6.58 -6.10
N LEU A 238 -4.37 -6.36 -6.91
CA LEU A 238 -4.36 -5.27 -7.88
C LEU A 238 -5.44 -5.44 -8.96
N MET A 239 -5.83 -6.70 -9.26
CA MET A 239 -6.93 -6.97 -10.18
C MET A 239 -8.28 -6.55 -9.57
N ALA A 240 -8.50 -6.80 -8.26
CA ALA A 240 -9.68 -6.29 -7.56
C ALA A 240 -9.73 -4.75 -7.54
N ALA A 241 -8.57 -4.11 -7.37
CA ALA A 241 -8.47 -2.66 -7.52
C ALA A 241 -8.86 -2.20 -8.94
N ALA A 242 -8.39 -2.90 -9.98
CA ALA A 242 -8.74 -2.61 -11.37
C ALA A 242 -10.26 -2.76 -11.63
N ASP A 243 -10.91 -3.79 -11.06
CA ASP A 243 -12.36 -3.97 -11.14
C ASP A 243 -13.09 -2.75 -10.56
N ALA A 244 -12.62 -2.22 -9.43
CA ALA A 244 -13.22 -1.04 -8.81
C ALA A 244 -13.14 0.20 -9.72
N TYR A 245 -12.00 0.43 -10.35
CA TYR A 245 -11.82 1.56 -11.27
C TYR A 245 -12.66 1.38 -12.55
N ARG A 246 -12.66 0.19 -13.16
CA ARG A 246 -13.50 -0.12 -14.32
C ARG A 246 -14.98 0.10 -14.02
N PHE A 247 -15.47 -0.42 -12.91
CA PHE A 247 -16.85 -0.25 -12.47
C PHE A 247 -17.27 1.22 -12.31
N ARG A 248 -16.35 2.09 -11.96
CA ARG A 248 -16.59 3.53 -11.79
C ARG A 248 -16.35 4.34 -13.07
N GLY A 249 -16.09 3.69 -14.21
CA GLY A 249 -15.81 4.34 -15.49
C GLY A 249 -14.44 5.04 -15.53
N GLY A 250 -13.54 4.67 -14.61
CA GLY A 250 -12.15 5.16 -14.59
C GLY A 250 -11.27 4.32 -15.52
N ARG A 251 -10.33 4.97 -16.23
CA ARG A 251 -9.23 4.26 -16.88
C ARG A 251 -8.21 3.86 -15.81
N VAL A 252 -7.82 2.60 -15.81
CA VAL A 252 -6.62 2.13 -15.10
C VAL A 252 -5.49 2.33 -16.10
N GLY A 253 -4.65 3.36 -15.88
CA GLY A 253 -3.46 3.59 -16.69
C GLY A 253 -2.39 2.54 -16.46
#